data_e103f84052adab474219b48a6b3dd61f
#
_entry.id   e103f84052adab474219b48a6b3dd61f
#
_cell.length_a   1.000
_cell.length_b   1.000
_cell.length_c   1.000
_cell.angle_alpha   90.00
_cell.angle_beta   90.00
_cell.angle_gamma   90.00
#
_symmetry.space_group_name_H-M   'P 1'
#
loop_
_entity.id
_entity.type
_entity.pdbx_description
1 polymer ?
#
loop_
_entity_poly.entity_id
_entity_poly.type
_entity_poly.pdbx_seq_one_letter_code
_entity_poly.pdbx_strand_id
1 'polypeptide(L)'
;MTELLRTLSQSSLQDYHDCPRRFELRYLQRLAYPAIETEPALENEQHQKEGEYFHRLIQQHLIGIPAGQVARLANTENLQRWWENYTGDKELSGLGDPSALHTELSLSAPLGKYRLVAKYDLIAVGRDKVTIFDWKTYRKRPKNEWMLIRWQTRIYRALLVQAGMHLNGDKPFTPEQVEMIYWYADFPAEPARFTYQADQFKRDWDALNRLAEEIASASTFPLTDEVSKCSYCPYRSYCNRGVRAGDAADAELETEAEELFDINFEQVGEIAF
;
A
#
# COMPACT_ATOMS: atom_id res chain seq x y z
N MET A 1 9.85 28.66 -2.18
CA MET A 1 10.64 27.69 -1.38
C MET A 1 9.97 26.35 -1.58
N THR A 2 10.63 25.41 -2.24
CA THR A 2 10.13 24.05 -2.42
C THR A 2 10.12 23.42 -1.05
N GLU A 3 8.94 23.04 -0.57
CA GLU A 3 8.81 22.31 0.70
C GLU A 3 9.59 20.99 0.56
N LEU A 4 10.60 20.82 1.40
CA LEU A 4 11.49 19.66 1.32
C LEU A 4 10.68 18.37 1.59
N LEU A 5 10.76 17.41 0.69
CA LEU A 5 10.20 16.08 0.91
C LEU A 5 10.77 15.51 2.21
N ARG A 6 9.91 15.23 3.18
CA ARG A 6 10.32 14.72 4.50
C ARG A 6 9.94 13.27 4.72
N THR A 7 8.93 12.78 4.00
CA THR A 7 8.39 11.44 4.14
C THR A 7 8.55 10.64 2.87
N LEU A 8 8.77 9.34 3.02
CA LEU A 8 8.76 8.35 1.95
C LEU A 8 7.70 7.28 2.28
N SER A 9 6.97 6.84 1.28
CA SER A 9 5.97 5.77 1.36
C SER A 9 6.32 4.63 0.40
N GLN A 10 5.57 3.53 0.45
CA GLN A 10 5.70 2.45 -0.53
C GLN A 10 5.52 2.96 -1.97
N SER A 11 4.54 3.83 -2.21
CA SER A 11 4.27 4.38 -3.54
C SER A 11 5.41 5.26 -4.01
N SER A 12 5.94 6.16 -3.15
CA SER A 12 7.04 7.03 -3.53
C SER A 12 8.33 6.27 -3.82
N LEU A 13 8.62 5.23 -3.03
CA LEU A 13 9.80 4.38 -3.23
C LEU A 13 9.65 3.48 -4.46
N GLN A 14 8.44 2.96 -4.72
CA GLN A 14 8.14 2.22 -5.94
C GLN A 14 8.29 3.12 -7.17
N ASP A 15 7.76 4.35 -7.13
CA ASP A 15 7.88 5.31 -8.21
C ASP A 15 9.32 5.67 -8.53
N TYR A 16 10.15 5.90 -7.51
CA TYR A 16 11.58 6.16 -7.72
C TYR A 16 12.29 4.96 -8.33
N HIS A 17 12.04 3.76 -7.80
CA HIS A 17 12.63 2.52 -8.29
C HIS A 17 12.26 2.24 -9.76
N ASP A 18 11.01 2.47 -10.12
CA ASP A 18 10.52 2.23 -11.48
C ASP A 18 10.98 3.31 -12.46
N CYS A 19 10.97 4.57 -12.06
CA CYS A 19 11.37 5.71 -12.86
C CYS A 19 11.68 6.92 -11.97
N PRO A 20 12.96 7.26 -11.76
CA PRO A 20 13.33 8.46 -10.99
C PRO A 20 12.65 9.73 -11.46
N ARG A 21 12.43 9.87 -12.79
CA ARG A 21 11.72 11.04 -13.35
C ARG A 21 10.26 11.10 -12.91
N ARG A 22 9.55 9.95 -12.78
CA ARG A 22 8.18 9.89 -12.26
C ARG A 22 8.14 10.39 -10.82
N PHE A 23 9.06 9.92 -9.99
CA PHE A 23 9.20 10.39 -8.62
C PHE A 23 9.43 11.90 -8.54
N GLU A 24 10.33 12.45 -9.36
CA GLU A 24 10.59 13.89 -9.39
C GLU A 24 9.34 14.67 -9.73
N LEU A 25 8.65 14.32 -10.83
CA LEU A 25 7.45 15.01 -11.28
C LEU A 25 6.34 14.98 -10.23
N ARG A 26 6.16 13.85 -9.57
CA ARG A 26 5.07 13.62 -8.64
C ARG A 26 5.32 14.23 -7.27
N TYR A 27 6.47 13.94 -6.67
CA TYR A 27 6.73 14.25 -5.25
C TYR A 27 7.57 15.48 -5.02
N LEU A 28 8.47 15.84 -5.94
CA LEU A 28 9.32 17.02 -5.82
C LEU A 28 8.72 18.23 -6.51
N GLN A 29 8.22 18.06 -7.74
CA GLN A 29 7.57 19.11 -8.50
C GLN A 29 6.07 19.21 -8.24
N ARG A 30 5.44 18.17 -7.70
CA ARG A 30 4.00 18.08 -7.40
C ARG A 30 3.14 18.45 -8.63
N LEU A 31 3.57 17.99 -9.79
CA LEU A 31 2.83 18.25 -11.02
C LEU A 31 1.54 17.46 -11.05
N ALA A 32 0.43 18.17 -11.20
CA ALA A 32 -0.83 17.51 -11.54
C ALA A 32 -0.70 16.84 -12.91
N TYR A 33 -1.16 15.61 -13.04
CA TYR A 33 -1.29 14.96 -14.34
C TYR A 33 -2.65 15.31 -14.95
N PRO A 34 -2.74 15.44 -16.28
CA PRO A 34 -4.01 15.76 -16.93
C PRO A 34 -5.02 14.64 -16.68
N ALA A 35 -6.25 15.01 -16.29
CA ALA A 35 -7.34 14.07 -16.24
C ALA A 35 -7.55 13.47 -17.65
N ILE A 36 -7.48 12.16 -17.77
CA ILE A 36 -7.72 11.47 -19.04
C ILE A 36 -9.22 11.16 -19.08
N GLU A 37 -9.98 11.95 -19.80
CA GLU A 37 -11.42 11.78 -19.99
C GLU A 37 -11.73 10.77 -21.12
N THR A 38 -11.17 9.55 -21.05
CA THR A 38 -11.44 8.49 -22.01
C THR A 38 -11.97 7.24 -21.30
N GLU A 39 -12.82 6.47 -21.96
CA GLU A 39 -13.52 5.32 -21.38
C GLU A 39 -12.65 4.38 -20.54
N PRO A 40 -11.48 3.88 -20.97
CA PRO A 40 -10.69 2.99 -20.12
C PRO A 40 -10.23 3.65 -18.82
N ALA A 41 -10.02 4.96 -18.80
CA ALA A 41 -9.58 5.69 -17.62
C ALA A 41 -10.74 5.92 -16.65
N LEU A 42 -11.95 6.20 -17.15
CA LEU A 42 -13.14 6.37 -16.32
C LEU A 42 -13.55 5.08 -15.63
N GLU A 43 -13.51 3.94 -16.33
CA GLU A 43 -13.76 2.63 -15.73
C GLU A 43 -12.74 2.28 -14.65
N ASN A 44 -11.47 2.61 -14.86
CA ASN A 44 -10.43 2.41 -13.85
C ASN A 44 -10.65 3.29 -12.63
N GLU A 45 -10.93 4.57 -12.85
CA GLU A 45 -11.21 5.50 -11.76
C GLU A 45 -12.43 5.05 -10.94
N GLN A 46 -13.48 4.56 -11.62
CA GLN A 46 -14.64 4.01 -10.95
C GLN A 46 -14.27 2.77 -10.12
N HIS A 47 -13.52 1.85 -10.69
CA HIS A 47 -13.08 0.64 -9.97
C HIS A 47 -12.18 0.95 -8.77
N GLN A 48 -11.27 1.91 -8.90
CA GLN A 48 -10.45 2.39 -7.78
C GLN A 48 -11.31 2.99 -6.66
N LYS A 49 -12.31 3.83 -7.00
CA LYS A 49 -13.25 4.39 -6.02
C LYS A 49 -14.07 3.29 -5.31
N GLU A 50 -14.48 2.26 -6.05
CA GLU A 50 -15.14 1.10 -5.44
C GLU A 50 -14.19 0.33 -4.52
N GLY A 51 -12.92 0.16 -4.89
CA GLY A 51 -11.88 -0.44 -4.05
C GLY A 51 -11.70 0.33 -2.74
N GLU A 52 -11.49 1.65 -2.80
CA GLU A 52 -11.38 2.50 -1.61
C GLU A 52 -12.64 2.42 -0.74
N TYR A 53 -13.81 2.37 -1.37
CA TYR A 53 -15.06 2.23 -0.63
C TYR A 53 -15.18 0.86 0.05
N PHE A 54 -14.72 -0.20 -0.60
CA PHE A 54 -14.67 -1.55 -0.04
C PHE A 54 -13.78 -1.63 1.21
N HIS A 55 -12.56 -1.05 1.17
CA HIS A 55 -11.70 -0.93 2.36
C HIS A 55 -12.43 -0.25 3.51
N ARG A 56 -13.17 0.81 3.23
CA ARG A 56 -13.98 1.53 4.23
C ARG A 56 -15.10 0.68 4.81
N LEU A 57 -15.75 -0.17 4.00
CA LEU A 57 -16.78 -1.11 4.50
C LEU A 57 -16.16 -2.13 5.47
N ILE A 58 -15.01 -2.69 5.12
CA ILE A 58 -14.28 -3.63 6.00
C ILE A 58 -13.89 -2.94 7.30
N GLN A 59 -13.31 -1.75 7.23
CA GLN A 59 -12.96 -0.97 8.42
C GLN A 59 -14.16 -0.77 9.34
N GLN A 60 -15.31 -0.35 8.80
CA GLN A 60 -16.53 -0.16 9.59
C GLN A 60 -16.98 -1.44 10.29
N HIS A 61 -16.88 -2.58 9.61
CA HIS A 61 -17.20 -3.87 10.21
C HIS A 61 -16.22 -4.24 11.33
N LEU A 62 -14.92 -4.08 11.11
CA LEU A 62 -13.88 -4.42 12.08
C LEU A 62 -13.92 -3.54 13.34
N ILE A 63 -14.39 -2.29 13.25
CA ILE A 63 -14.62 -1.43 14.43
C ILE A 63 -15.96 -1.71 15.13
N GLY A 64 -16.71 -2.75 14.71
CA GLY A 64 -17.89 -3.27 15.42
C GLY A 64 -19.24 -2.91 14.81
N ILE A 65 -19.32 -2.31 13.62
CA ILE A 65 -20.61 -2.12 12.95
C ILE A 65 -21.10 -3.48 12.42
N PRO A 66 -22.34 -3.91 12.74
CA PRO A 66 -22.83 -5.21 12.33
C PRO A 66 -22.81 -5.40 10.82
N ALA A 67 -22.35 -6.58 10.36
CA ALA A 67 -22.19 -6.89 8.94
C ALA A 67 -23.44 -6.63 8.09
N GLY A 68 -24.64 -6.92 8.64
CA GLY A 68 -25.91 -6.65 7.94
C GLY A 68 -26.25 -5.15 7.80
N GLN A 69 -25.66 -4.28 8.61
CA GLN A 69 -25.81 -2.83 8.44
C GLN A 69 -24.84 -2.32 7.36
N VAL A 70 -23.59 -2.79 7.41
CA VAL A 70 -22.57 -2.45 6.41
C VAL A 70 -22.97 -2.95 5.02
N ALA A 71 -23.53 -4.16 4.92
CA ALA A 71 -24.01 -4.73 3.65
C ALA A 71 -24.96 -3.80 2.87
N ARG A 72 -25.77 -2.99 3.58
CA ARG A 72 -26.69 -2.03 2.94
C ARG A 72 -25.98 -0.89 2.21
N LEU A 73 -24.71 -0.67 2.51
CA LEU A 73 -23.88 0.36 1.89
C LEU A 73 -23.19 -0.15 0.62
N ALA A 74 -23.15 -1.47 0.40
CA ALA A 74 -22.64 -2.08 -0.82
C ALA A 74 -23.65 -1.90 -1.96
N ASN A 75 -23.59 -0.78 -2.65
CA ASN A 75 -24.60 -0.30 -3.60
C ASN A 75 -24.28 -0.59 -5.07
N THR A 76 -23.15 -1.24 -5.38
CA THR A 76 -22.80 -1.71 -6.72
C THR A 76 -22.62 -3.24 -6.73
N GLU A 77 -22.69 -3.85 -7.91
CA GLU A 77 -22.52 -5.31 -8.06
C GLU A 77 -21.15 -5.77 -7.56
N ASN A 78 -20.10 -5.01 -7.84
CA ASN A 78 -18.75 -5.30 -7.35
C ASN A 78 -18.71 -5.27 -5.81
N LEU A 79 -19.20 -4.21 -5.18
CA LEU A 79 -19.20 -4.06 -3.74
C LEU A 79 -20.02 -5.16 -3.04
N GLN A 80 -21.15 -5.55 -3.60
CA GLN A 80 -21.98 -6.64 -3.07
C GLN A 80 -21.22 -7.97 -3.11
N ARG A 81 -20.66 -8.32 -4.28
CA ARG A 81 -19.87 -9.54 -4.47
C ARG A 81 -18.64 -9.58 -3.55
N TRP A 82 -17.88 -8.50 -3.47
CA TRP A 82 -16.71 -8.42 -2.60
C TRP A 82 -17.06 -8.51 -1.12
N TRP A 83 -18.20 -7.89 -0.73
CA TRP A 83 -18.71 -7.96 0.63
C TRP A 83 -19.15 -9.37 1.02
N GLU A 84 -19.85 -10.07 0.13
CA GLU A 84 -20.24 -11.47 0.30
C GLU A 84 -19.01 -12.38 0.42
N ASN A 85 -18.02 -12.20 -0.43
CA ASN A 85 -16.77 -12.93 -0.37
C ASN A 85 -16.02 -12.69 0.96
N TYR A 86 -15.96 -11.44 1.42
CA TYR A 86 -15.33 -11.08 2.69
C TYR A 86 -16.05 -11.70 3.89
N THR A 87 -17.36 -11.55 3.98
CA THR A 87 -18.14 -12.07 5.11
C THR A 87 -18.27 -13.59 5.11
N GLY A 88 -18.11 -14.23 3.95
CA GLY A 88 -18.09 -15.68 3.79
C GLY A 88 -16.73 -16.32 4.09
N ASP A 89 -15.66 -15.52 4.22
CA ASP A 89 -14.32 -16.03 4.48
C ASP A 89 -14.18 -16.48 5.95
N LYS A 90 -13.81 -17.76 6.13
CA LYS A 90 -13.72 -18.36 7.48
C LYS A 90 -12.52 -17.86 8.29
N GLU A 91 -11.44 -17.48 7.63
CA GLU A 91 -10.25 -16.96 8.29
C GLU A 91 -10.50 -15.55 8.81
N LEU A 92 -11.11 -14.70 7.98
CA LEU A 92 -11.46 -13.34 8.35
C LEU A 92 -12.55 -13.28 9.43
N SER A 93 -13.52 -14.19 9.37
CA SER A 93 -14.55 -14.31 10.42
C SER A 93 -14.02 -14.90 11.73
N GLY A 94 -12.86 -15.55 11.71
CA GLY A 94 -12.15 -16.12 12.87
C GLY A 94 -11.04 -15.21 13.42
N LEU A 95 -10.88 -13.99 12.94
CA LEU A 95 -9.96 -13.01 13.49
C LEU A 95 -10.34 -12.71 14.95
N GLY A 96 -9.49 -13.15 15.86
CA GLY A 96 -9.64 -13.21 17.30
C GLY A 96 -10.24 -12.01 18.05
N ASP A 97 -9.62 -11.62 19.17
CA ASP A 97 -10.07 -10.52 20.02
C ASP A 97 -10.05 -9.18 19.25
N PRO A 98 -11.18 -8.45 19.18
CA PRO A 98 -11.21 -7.12 18.55
C PRO A 98 -10.18 -6.13 19.11
N SER A 99 -9.76 -6.27 20.36
CA SER A 99 -8.73 -5.42 20.98
C SER A 99 -7.33 -5.63 20.40
N ALA A 100 -7.12 -6.73 19.68
CA ALA A 100 -5.88 -7.07 19.00
C ALA A 100 -5.91 -6.76 17.49
N LEU A 101 -6.98 -6.12 17.01
CA LEU A 101 -7.17 -5.72 15.63
C LEU A 101 -6.95 -4.21 15.49
N HIS A 102 -5.95 -3.83 14.71
CA HIS A 102 -5.61 -2.43 14.46
C HIS A 102 -5.87 -2.11 12.98
N THR A 103 -7.01 -1.45 12.72
CA THR A 103 -7.43 -1.08 11.37
C THR A 103 -6.92 0.31 10.99
N GLU A 104 -6.56 0.50 9.71
CA GLU A 104 -6.15 1.79 9.15
C GLU A 104 -4.99 2.46 9.95
N LEU A 105 -4.14 1.60 10.54
CA LEU A 105 -3.04 2.05 11.39
C LEU A 105 -1.85 2.52 10.56
N SER A 106 -1.34 3.70 10.89
CA SER A 106 -0.10 4.21 10.30
C SER A 106 1.08 3.96 11.23
N LEU A 107 2.13 3.33 10.69
CA LEU A 107 3.43 3.21 11.34
C LEU A 107 4.47 4.08 10.65
N SER A 108 5.45 4.53 11.40
CA SER A 108 6.56 5.29 10.83
C SER A 108 7.88 5.04 11.56
N ALA A 109 8.98 5.09 10.82
CA ALA A 109 10.34 5.00 11.37
C ALA A 109 11.28 5.98 10.67
N PRO A 110 12.34 6.45 11.33
CA PRO A 110 13.41 7.17 10.67
C PRO A 110 14.07 6.34 9.57
N LEU A 111 14.37 6.94 8.42
CA LEU A 111 15.05 6.34 7.30
C LEU A 111 16.03 7.35 6.67
N GLY A 112 17.28 7.36 7.11
CA GLY A 112 18.23 8.41 6.75
C GLY A 112 17.72 9.79 7.17
N LYS A 113 17.66 10.74 6.22
CA LYS A 113 17.10 12.08 6.46
C LYS A 113 15.57 12.16 6.32
N TYR A 114 14.94 11.05 5.97
CA TYR A 114 13.49 10.95 5.79
C TYR A 114 12.82 10.19 6.94
N ARG A 115 11.51 10.19 6.92
CA ARG A 115 10.66 9.31 7.70
C ARG A 115 9.93 8.36 6.74
N LEU A 116 10.14 7.06 6.91
CA LEU A 116 9.36 6.05 6.20
C LEU A 116 7.99 5.94 6.87
N VAL A 117 6.92 5.95 6.08
CA VAL A 117 5.54 5.84 6.56
C VAL A 117 4.83 4.76 5.75
N ALA A 118 4.02 3.95 6.43
CA ALA A 118 3.09 3.03 5.81
C ALA A 118 1.77 3.00 6.60
N LYS A 119 0.66 2.90 5.88
CA LYS A 119 -0.67 2.72 6.43
C LYS A 119 -1.11 1.28 6.14
N TYR A 120 -1.60 0.61 7.15
CA TYR A 120 -1.99 -0.79 7.10
C TYR A 120 -3.50 -0.91 7.14
N ASP A 121 -4.09 -1.67 6.25
CA ASP A 121 -5.53 -1.92 6.28
C ASP A 121 -5.93 -2.63 7.58
N LEU A 122 -5.16 -3.66 7.96
CA LEU A 122 -5.34 -4.35 9.23
C LEU A 122 -4.03 -4.97 9.72
N ILE A 123 -3.72 -4.75 11.00
CA ILE A 123 -2.73 -5.55 11.75
C ILE A 123 -3.48 -6.32 12.82
N ALA A 124 -3.42 -7.66 12.75
CA ALA A 124 -3.98 -8.57 13.74
C ALA A 124 -2.87 -9.15 14.62
N VAL A 125 -2.86 -8.79 15.89
CA VAL A 125 -1.84 -9.22 16.85
C VAL A 125 -2.33 -10.46 17.57
N GLY A 126 -1.71 -11.61 17.28
CA GLY A 126 -1.95 -12.88 17.97
C GLY A 126 -0.92 -13.12 19.08
N ARG A 127 -1.05 -14.28 19.77
CA ARG A 127 -0.14 -14.65 20.87
C ARG A 127 1.29 -14.83 20.39
N ASP A 128 1.49 -15.54 19.28
CA ASP A 128 2.80 -15.98 18.79
C ASP A 128 3.17 -15.36 17.44
N LYS A 129 2.21 -14.74 16.76
CA LYS A 129 2.39 -14.12 15.46
C LYS A 129 1.58 -12.84 15.33
N VAL A 130 2.02 -11.97 14.44
CA VAL A 130 1.30 -10.79 13.98
C VAL A 130 1.06 -10.91 12.48
N THR A 131 -0.18 -10.69 12.05
CA THR A 131 -0.57 -10.81 10.64
C THR A 131 -0.99 -9.45 10.11
N ILE A 132 -0.36 -9.05 9.01
CA ILE A 132 -0.75 -7.89 8.21
C ILE A 132 -1.74 -8.40 7.17
N PHE A 133 -2.93 -7.84 7.12
CA PHE A 133 -3.86 -8.04 6.00
C PHE A 133 -3.89 -6.78 5.16
N ASP A 134 -3.89 -6.98 3.86
CA ASP A 134 -4.00 -5.94 2.85
C ASP A 134 -5.05 -6.38 1.81
N TRP A 135 -6.08 -5.56 1.67
CA TRP A 135 -7.22 -5.87 0.82
C TRP A 135 -6.95 -5.43 -0.61
N LYS A 136 -7.13 -6.33 -1.56
CA LYS A 136 -6.93 -6.04 -2.99
C LYS A 136 -8.19 -6.33 -3.80
N THR A 137 -8.55 -5.37 -4.62
CA THR A 137 -9.71 -5.46 -5.53
C THR A 137 -9.30 -5.66 -6.99
N TYR A 138 -8.11 -6.21 -7.23
CA TYR A 138 -7.57 -6.41 -8.57
C TYR A 138 -8.46 -7.30 -9.43
N ARG A 139 -8.70 -6.89 -10.68
CA ARG A 139 -9.41 -7.68 -11.69
C ARG A 139 -8.64 -8.91 -12.16
N LYS A 140 -7.32 -8.90 -12.01
CA LYS A 140 -6.44 -10.03 -12.28
C LYS A 140 -5.59 -10.32 -11.05
N ARG A 141 -5.55 -11.58 -10.65
CA ARG A 141 -4.68 -11.97 -9.52
C ARG A 141 -3.22 -11.96 -9.96
N PRO A 142 -2.34 -11.17 -9.32
CA PRO A 142 -0.93 -11.17 -9.62
C PRO A 142 -0.24 -12.46 -9.15
N LYS A 143 0.92 -12.77 -9.73
CA LYS A 143 1.76 -13.87 -9.26
C LYS A 143 2.40 -13.51 -7.92
N ASN A 144 2.52 -14.51 -7.03
CA ASN A 144 3.10 -14.31 -5.70
C ASN A 144 4.55 -13.81 -5.76
N GLU A 145 5.33 -14.29 -6.74
CA GLU A 145 6.72 -13.87 -6.93
C GLU A 145 6.82 -12.38 -7.24
N TRP A 146 5.87 -11.86 -8.02
CA TRP A 146 5.80 -10.44 -8.33
C TRP A 146 5.41 -9.62 -7.09
N MET A 147 4.39 -10.07 -6.33
CA MET A 147 3.98 -9.41 -5.09
C MET A 147 5.12 -9.38 -4.05
N LEU A 148 5.90 -10.46 -3.95
CA LEU A 148 6.98 -10.59 -2.98
C LEU A 148 8.07 -9.53 -3.15
N ILE A 149 8.37 -9.13 -4.38
CA ILE A 149 9.43 -8.16 -4.69
C ILE A 149 8.97 -6.70 -4.62
N ARG A 150 7.66 -6.44 -4.55
CA ARG A 150 7.11 -5.09 -4.45
C ARG A 150 7.56 -4.39 -3.17
N TRP A 151 7.78 -3.09 -3.27
CA TRP A 151 8.18 -2.30 -2.11
C TRP A 151 7.11 -2.30 -1.01
N GLN A 152 5.82 -2.38 -1.33
CA GLN A 152 4.77 -2.52 -0.33
C GLN A 152 5.00 -3.75 0.56
N THR A 153 5.17 -4.94 -0.03
CA THR A 153 5.39 -6.19 0.72
C THR A 153 6.63 -6.12 1.60
N ARG A 154 7.70 -5.52 1.11
CA ARG A 154 8.97 -5.38 1.83
C ARG A 154 8.86 -4.37 2.96
N ILE A 155 8.31 -3.20 2.68
CA ILE A 155 8.16 -2.09 3.64
C ILE A 155 7.23 -2.48 4.77
N TYR A 156 6.05 -3.02 4.48
CA TYR A 156 5.06 -3.32 5.49
C TYR A 156 5.59 -4.29 6.53
N ARG A 157 6.22 -5.38 6.11
CA ARG A 157 6.82 -6.33 7.04
C ARG A 157 8.00 -5.74 7.82
N ALA A 158 8.90 -5.02 7.12
CA ALA A 158 10.08 -4.44 7.75
C ALA A 158 9.71 -3.31 8.74
N LEU A 159 8.77 -2.44 8.37
CA LEU A 159 8.36 -1.33 9.22
C LEU A 159 7.58 -1.80 10.45
N LEU A 160 6.79 -2.88 10.33
CA LEU A 160 6.13 -3.47 11.50
C LEU A 160 7.16 -4.02 12.52
N VAL A 161 8.22 -4.68 12.05
CA VAL A 161 9.32 -5.11 12.94
C VAL A 161 10.00 -3.91 13.59
N GLN A 162 10.24 -2.84 12.82
CA GLN A 162 11.00 -1.67 13.27
C GLN A 162 10.22 -0.75 14.21
N ALA A 163 8.91 -0.62 14.02
CA ALA A 163 8.10 0.41 14.68
C ALA A 163 6.85 -0.13 15.41
N GLY A 164 6.58 -1.43 15.34
CA GLY A 164 5.35 -2.03 15.86
C GLY A 164 5.38 -2.41 17.35
N MET A 165 6.45 -2.14 18.10
CA MET A 165 6.62 -2.62 19.48
C MET A 165 5.46 -2.23 20.43
N HIS A 166 4.89 -1.06 20.25
CA HIS A 166 3.77 -0.58 21.07
C HIS A 166 2.48 -1.43 20.90
N LEU A 167 2.39 -2.20 19.81
CA LEU A 167 1.28 -3.15 19.59
C LEU A 167 1.51 -4.49 20.29
N ASN A 168 2.71 -4.73 20.81
CA ASN A 168 3.15 -5.99 21.43
C ASN A 168 3.57 -5.79 22.91
N GLY A 169 2.90 -4.90 23.62
CA GLY A 169 3.24 -4.60 25.02
C GLY A 169 4.67 -4.11 25.20
N ASP A 170 5.11 -3.21 24.35
CA ASP A 170 6.44 -2.60 24.30
C ASP A 170 7.60 -3.59 24.05
N LYS A 171 7.30 -4.73 23.44
CA LYS A 171 8.31 -5.70 23.00
C LYS A 171 8.43 -5.66 21.48
N PRO A 172 9.65 -5.60 20.92
CA PRO A 172 9.82 -5.69 19.47
C PRO A 172 9.25 -6.98 18.91
N PHE A 173 8.62 -6.91 17.75
CA PHE A 173 8.32 -8.13 16.98
C PHE A 173 9.61 -8.67 16.36
N THR A 174 9.79 -10.00 16.41
CA THR A 174 10.81 -10.64 15.57
C THR A 174 10.29 -10.83 14.15
N PRO A 175 11.16 -10.84 13.13
CA PRO A 175 10.73 -11.08 11.75
C PRO A 175 9.89 -12.37 11.60
N GLU A 176 10.25 -13.43 12.30
CA GLU A 176 9.60 -14.74 12.23
C GLU A 176 8.16 -14.74 12.77
N GLN A 177 7.80 -13.73 13.56
CA GLN A 177 6.42 -13.53 14.04
C GLN A 177 5.54 -12.84 12.99
N VAL A 178 6.13 -12.21 11.96
CA VAL A 178 5.41 -11.39 10.97
C VAL A 178 4.99 -12.24 9.78
N GLU A 179 3.69 -12.23 9.49
CA GLU A 179 3.10 -12.74 8.26
C GLU A 179 2.35 -11.61 7.56
N MET A 180 2.41 -11.55 6.23
CA MET A 180 1.59 -10.64 5.43
C MET A 180 0.71 -11.43 4.47
N ILE A 181 -0.56 -11.06 4.43
CA ILE A 181 -1.58 -11.68 3.59
C ILE A 181 -2.20 -10.61 2.70
N TYR A 182 -2.06 -10.77 1.39
CA TYR A 182 -2.89 -10.09 0.42
C TYR A 182 -4.15 -10.91 0.20
N TRP A 183 -5.27 -10.37 0.61
CA TRP A 183 -6.56 -10.98 0.37
C TRP A 183 -7.23 -10.30 -0.84
N TYR A 184 -7.63 -11.09 -1.81
CA TYR A 184 -8.17 -10.60 -3.08
C TYR A 184 -9.68 -10.73 -3.09
N ALA A 185 -10.40 -9.62 -3.25
CA ALA A 185 -11.85 -9.57 -3.19
C ALA A 185 -12.55 -10.39 -4.29
N ASP A 186 -11.93 -10.49 -5.48
CA ASP A 186 -12.42 -11.33 -6.59
C ASP A 186 -11.81 -12.76 -6.59
N PHE A 187 -10.79 -13.03 -5.74
CA PHE A 187 -10.14 -14.34 -5.63
C PHE A 187 -9.99 -14.77 -4.16
N PRO A 188 -11.10 -14.83 -3.37
CA PRO A 188 -11.01 -15.04 -1.92
C PRO A 188 -10.41 -16.39 -1.53
N ALA A 189 -10.50 -17.41 -2.41
CA ALA A 189 -9.92 -18.73 -2.18
C ALA A 189 -8.40 -18.79 -2.42
N GLU A 190 -7.79 -17.73 -2.97
CA GLU A 190 -6.39 -17.71 -3.38
C GLU A 190 -5.61 -16.52 -2.79
N PRO A 191 -5.61 -16.31 -1.45
CA PRO A 191 -4.82 -15.24 -0.85
C PRO A 191 -3.31 -15.49 -1.07
N ALA A 192 -2.53 -14.42 -1.18
CA ALA A 192 -1.08 -14.53 -1.20
C ALA A 192 -0.52 -14.33 0.21
N ARG A 193 0.32 -15.27 0.68
CA ARG A 193 0.87 -15.28 2.03
C ARG A 193 2.39 -15.19 1.99
N PHE A 194 2.93 -14.32 2.82
CA PHE A 194 4.37 -14.05 2.89
C PHE A 194 4.81 -14.05 4.34
N THR A 195 5.52 -15.11 4.72
CA THR A 195 6.25 -15.16 5.99
C THR A 195 7.50 -14.29 5.91
N TYR A 196 8.12 -14.01 7.05
CA TYR A 196 9.30 -13.17 7.11
C TYR A 196 10.39 -13.86 7.92
N GLN A 197 11.66 -13.50 7.66
CA GLN A 197 12.83 -14.05 8.32
C GLN A 197 13.84 -12.95 8.60
N ALA A 198 14.71 -13.16 9.61
CA ALA A 198 15.68 -12.14 10.03
C ALA A 198 16.64 -11.70 8.91
N ASP A 199 17.07 -12.63 8.06
CA ASP A 199 17.93 -12.32 6.93
C ASP A 199 17.21 -11.53 5.82
N GLN A 200 15.91 -11.77 5.61
CA GLN A 200 15.08 -10.96 4.70
C GLN A 200 14.87 -9.55 5.26
N PHE A 201 14.54 -9.44 6.56
CA PHE A 201 14.42 -8.14 7.23
C PHE A 201 15.67 -7.31 7.05
N LYS A 202 16.84 -7.90 7.31
CA LYS A 202 18.10 -7.20 7.14
C LYS A 202 18.30 -6.72 5.70
N ARG A 203 18.08 -7.58 4.71
CA ARG A 203 18.21 -7.22 3.29
C ARG A 203 17.23 -6.11 2.89
N ASP A 204 15.99 -6.18 3.36
CA ASP A 204 14.95 -5.19 3.03
C ASP A 204 15.28 -3.84 3.68
N TRP A 205 15.67 -3.83 4.95
CA TRP A 205 16.02 -2.58 5.65
C TRP A 205 17.28 -1.93 5.09
N ASP A 206 18.31 -2.73 4.76
CA ASP A 206 19.52 -2.25 4.09
C ASP A 206 19.21 -1.67 2.70
N ALA A 207 18.29 -2.29 1.96
CA ALA A 207 17.88 -1.80 0.65
C ALA A 207 17.08 -0.50 0.73
N LEU A 208 16.21 -0.36 1.73
CA LEU A 208 15.45 0.87 2.01
C LEU A 208 16.40 2.03 2.36
N ASN A 209 17.39 1.79 3.22
CA ASN A 209 18.37 2.80 3.55
C ASN A 209 19.17 3.25 2.33
N ARG A 210 19.66 2.32 1.49
CA ARG A 210 20.36 2.66 0.25
C ARG A 210 19.49 3.50 -0.69
N LEU A 211 18.23 3.11 -0.88
CA LEU A 211 17.31 3.85 -1.74
C LEU A 211 17.05 5.27 -1.21
N ALA A 212 16.89 5.42 0.10
CA ALA A 212 16.75 6.72 0.74
C ALA A 212 18.02 7.59 0.59
N GLU A 213 19.20 7.01 0.67
CA GLU A 213 20.48 7.71 0.43
C GLU A 213 20.62 8.12 -1.04
N GLU A 214 20.24 7.26 -1.99
CA GLU A 214 20.22 7.58 -3.41
C GLU A 214 19.30 8.78 -3.70
N ILE A 215 18.06 8.75 -3.19
CA ILE A 215 17.11 9.87 -3.31
C ILE A 215 17.69 11.13 -2.65
N ALA A 216 18.35 10.97 -1.50
CA ALA A 216 18.92 12.07 -0.73
C ALA A 216 20.06 12.81 -1.43
N SER A 217 20.84 12.09 -2.22
CA SER A 217 22.02 12.58 -2.92
C SER A 217 21.76 12.89 -4.41
N ALA A 218 20.59 12.48 -4.93
CA ALA A 218 20.26 12.69 -6.33
C ALA A 218 20.19 14.18 -6.69
N SER A 219 20.96 14.58 -7.69
CA SER A 219 20.88 15.90 -8.31
C SER A 219 20.11 15.90 -9.64
N THR A 220 19.90 14.72 -10.22
CA THR A 220 19.18 14.49 -11.47
C THR A 220 18.30 13.25 -11.35
N PHE A 221 17.19 13.25 -12.04
CA PHE A 221 16.19 12.18 -12.04
C PHE A 221 15.96 11.69 -13.48
N PRO A 222 16.74 10.70 -13.95
CA PRO A 222 16.67 10.24 -15.33
C PRO A 222 15.36 9.52 -15.63
N LEU A 223 15.02 9.47 -16.91
CA LEU A 223 13.95 8.60 -17.41
C LEU A 223 14.36 7.13 -17.24
N THR A 224 13.38 6.25 -16.99
CA THR A 224 13.62 4.81 -17.02
C THR A 224 13.98 4.30 -18.41
N ASP A 225 14.84 3.30 -18.48
CA ASP A 225 15.12 2.57 -19.72
C ASP A 225 14.04 1.51 -20.03
N GLU A 226 13.25 1.11 -19.01
CA GLU A 226 12.13 0.20 -19.16
C GLU A 226 10.89 0.91 -19.70
N VAL A 227 10.85 1.12 -21.04
CA VAL A 227 9.78 1.88 -21.73
C VAL A 227 8.38 1.28 -21.51
N SER A 228 8.27 -0.02 -21.24
CA SER A 228 7.01 -0.69 -20.89
C SER A 228 6.30 -0.04 -19.70
N LYS A 229 7.04 0.40 -18.69
CA LYS A 229 6.50 1.11 -17.51
C LYS A 229 5.86 2.45 -17.87
N CYS A 230 6.25 3.05 -19.00
CA CYS A 230 5.65 4.31 -19.45
C CYS A 230 4.21 4.15 -19.96
N SER A 231 3.79 2.94 -20.34
CA SER A 231 2.42 2.67 -20.78
C SER A 231 1.37 2.92 -19.71
N TYR A 232 1.78 2.82 -18.45
CA TYR A 232 0.91 3.01 -17.26
C TYR A 232 1.23 4.31 -16.51
N CYS A 233 2.20 5.09 -17.00
CA CYS A 233 2.62 6.32 -16.33
C CYS A 233 1.72 7.51 -16.70
N PRO A 234 1.14 8.23 -15.71
CA PRO A 234 0.32 9.41 -15.98
C PRO A 234 1.14 10.55 -16.60
N TYR A 235 2.46 10.56 -16.43
CA TYR A 235 3.37 11.59 -16.94
C TYR A 235 4.00 11.25 -18.30
N ARG A 236 3.56 10.19 -18.99
CA ARG A 236 4.19 9.75 -20.26
C ARG A 236 4.23 10.84 -21.34
N SER A 237 3.22 11.70 -21.40
CA SER A 237 3.17 12.84 -22.33
C SER A 237 4.24 13.90 -22.05
N TYR A 238 4.50 14.18 -20.77
CA TYR A 238 5.59 15.09 -20.35
C TYR A 238 6.97 14.57 -20.75
N CYS A 239 7.11 13.26 -20.85
CA CYS A 239 8.38 12.59 -21.18
C CYS A 239 8.53 12.26 -22.66
N ASN A 240 7.57 12.61 -23.53
CA ASN A 240 7.51 12.22 -24.96
C ASN A 240 7.60 10.69 -25.16
N ARG A 241 7.02 9.89 -24.22
CA ARG A 241 7.04 8.42 -24.23
C ARG A 241 5.76 7.82 -24.84
N GLY A 242 5.06 8.60 -25.70
CA GLY A 242 3.89 8.17 -26.44
C GLY A 242 2.56 8.50 -25.75
N VAL A 243 1.47 8.25 -26.49
CA VAL A 243 0.09 8.55 -26.06
C VAL A 243 -0.75 7.30 -25.81
N ARG A 244 -0.27 6.10 -26.18
CA ARG A 244 -1.00 4.86 -25.95
C ARG A 244 -0.91 4.44 -24.49
N ALA A 245 -2.08 4.28 -23.86
CA ALA A 245 -2.19 3.67 -22.55
C ALA A 245 -2.08 2.14 -22.67
N GLY A 246 -1.58 1.49 -21.63
CA GLY A 246 -1.67 0.04 -21.46
C GLY A 246 -3.09 -0.42 -21.14
N ASP A 247 -3.30 -1.74 -21.05
CA ASP A 247 -4.56 -2.32 -20.61
C ASP A 247 -4.91 -1.88 -19.20
N ALA A 248 -6.19 -1.56 -18.97
CA ALA A 248 -6.66 -1.04 -17.68
C ALA A 248 -6.42 -2.01 -16.51
N ALA A 249 -6.63 -3.31 -16.74
CA ALA A 249 -6.45 -4.32 -15.70
C ALA A 249 -4.97 -4.60 -15.37
N ASP A 250 -4.06 -4.35 -16.30
CA ASP A 250 -2.62 -4.40 -16.04
C ASP A 250 -2.13 -3.11 -15.38
N ALA A 251 -2.80 -1.97 -15.64
CA ALA A 251 -2.52 -0.70 -14.96
C ALA A 251 -2.76 -0.77 -13.45
N GLU A 252 -3.76 -1.51 -12.98
CA GLU A 252 -4.04 -1.71 -11.55
C GLU A 252 -2.86 -2.37 -10.81
N LEU A 253 -2.14 -3.26 -11.48
CA LEU A 253 -0.97 -3.94 -10.91
C LEU A 253 0.25 -3.02 -10.85
N GLU A 254 0.40 -2.09 -11.80
CA GLU A 254 1.55 -1.19 -11.91
C GLU A 254 1.38 0.14 -11.15
N THR A 255 0.12 0.60 -11.00
CA THR A 255 -0.22 1.83 -10.28
C THR A 255 -1.03 1.47 -9.04
N GLU A 256 -0.36 1.28 -7.91
CA GLU A 256 -1.08 1.25 -6.64
C GLU A 256 -1.76 2.60 -6.42
N ALA A 257 -3.05 2.55 -6.00
CA ALA A 257 -3.78 3.75 -5.64
C ALA A 257 -2.96 4.52 -4.60
N GLU A 258 -2.77 5.81 -4.85
CA GLU A 258 -2.18 6.67 -3.83
C GLU A 258 -3.16 6.76 -2.67
N GLU A 259 -2.80 6.21 -1.56
CA GLU A 259 -3.20 6.82 -0.32
C GLU A 259 -2.44 8.15 -0.23
N LEU A 260 -3.11 9.23 -0.58
CA LEU A 260 -2.66 10.56 -0.24
C LEU A 260 -2.55 10.60 1.28
N PHE A 261 -1.35 10.39 1.78
CA PHE A 261 -1.03 10.69 3.16
C PHE A 261 -1.04 12.22 3.31
N ASP A 262 -2.22 12.78 3.36
CA ASP A 262 -2.42 14.11 3.93
C ASP A 262 -2.36 13.95 5.47
N ILE A 263 -1.20 13.44 5.92
CA ILE A 263 -0.90 13.41 7.35
C ILE A 263 -0.59 14.85 7.71
N ASN A 264 -1.61 15.53 8.23
CA ASN A 264 -1.40 16.78 8.93
C ASN A 264 -0.63 16.46 10.23
N PHE A 265 0.70 16.53 10.16
CA PHE A 265 1.58 16.27 11.31
C PHE A 265 1.33 17.23 12.48
N GLU A 266 0.59 18.34 12.31
CA GLU A 266 0.15 19.20 13.37
C GLU A 266 -0.93 18.54 14.26
N GLN A 267 -1.56 17.46 13.80
CA GLN A 267 -2.56 16.67 14.55
C GLN A 267 -1.97 15.42 15.22
N VAL A 268 -0.73 15.05 14.90
CA VAL A 268 -0.02 13.99 15.61
C VAL A 268 0.55 14.62 16.88
N GLY A 269 -0.13 14.42 18.01
CA GLY A 269 0.36 14.88 19.30
C GLY A 269 1.79 14.40 19.53
N GLU A 270 2.71 15.33 19.80
CA GLU A 270 4.06 14.99 20.25
C GLU A 270 3.92 14.18 21.54
N ILE A 271 4.27 12.90 21.48
CA ILE A 271 4.53 12.13 22.70
C ILE A 271 5.89 12.64 23.19
N ALA A 272 5.84 13.53 24.17
CA ALA A 272 7.03 13.92 24.90
C ALA A 272 7.59 12.70 25.63
N PHE A 273 8.85 12.34 25.35
CA PHE A 273 9.62 11.32 26.06
C PHE A 273 10.11 11.88 27.41
#